data_44985d88425e9a4de9b442379b628288
#
_entry.id   44985d88425e9a4de9b442379b628288
#
_cell.length_a   1.000
_cell.length_b   1.000
_cell.length_c   1.000
_cell.angle_alpha   90.00
_cell.angle_beta   90.00
_cell.angle_gamma   90.00
#
_symmetry.space_group_name_H-M   'P 1'
#
loop_
_entity.id
_entity.type
_entity.pdbx_description
1 polymer ?
#
loop_
_entity_poly.entity_id
_entity_poly.type
_entity_poly.pdbx_seq_one_letter_code
_entity_poly.pdbx_strand_id
1 'polypeptide(L)'
;PDSASNPNAAAKIGKPIITFENVTKRWGKVIGVDNVSLTINEGEFFSLLGPSGCGKTTLLRMLAGFEVPTEGRILIDGKDLSAVPPNKRPINMVFQSYAVFPHMTVLDNVAYGLMVDKVPADERAKRAEEALALVKLDGFGARMPDQLSGGQRQRVALARALVKRPRVLLLDEPLSALDAKLRDAMRSELTSLQEKVGITFIMVT
;
A
#
# COMPACT_ATOMS: atom_id res chain seq x y z
N PRO A 1 13.75 3.97 38.96
CA PRO A 1 14.08 5.29 38.54
C PRO A 1 13.71 5.46 37.04
N ASP A 2 12.75 6.28 36.87
CA ASP A 2 12.35 7.08 35.70
C ASP A 2 12.27 6.46 34.32
N SER A 3 11.06 5.95 34.02
CA SER A 3 10.54 5.83 32.69
C SER A 3 10.19 7.23 32.16
N ALA A 4 11.08 7.82 31.36
CA ALA A 4 10.77 9.04 30.62
C ALA A 4 9.69 8.74 29.56
N SER A 5 8.45 9.02 29.90
CA SER A 5 7.33 9.10 28.97
C SER A 5 7.60 10.25 27.99
N ASN A 6 7.74 9.90 26.71
CA ASN A 6 7.85 10.85 25.61
C ASN A 6 6.50 11.59 25.43
N PRO A 7 6.38 12.91 25.69
CA PRO A 7 5.10 13.61 25.67
C PRO A 7 4.62 14.01 24.27
N ASN A 8 5.22 13.52 23.18
CA ASN A 8 4.91 13.96 21.81
C ASN A 8 4.16 12.92 20.95
N ALA A 9 3.51 11.93 21.57
CA ALA A 9 2.74 10.89 20.90
C ALA A 9 1.20 11.08 21.03
N ALA A 10 0.73 12.30 21.16
CA ALA A 10 -0.69 12.61 20.93
C ALA A 10 -0.91 13.00 19.45
N ALA A 11 -0.49 12.14 18.51
CA ALA A 11 -1.00 12.18 17.15
C ALA A 11 -2.53 12.07 17.26
N LYS A 12 -3.28 13.01 16.66
CA LYS A 12 -4.73 12.95 16.57
C LYS A 12 -5.08 11.59 15.97
N ILE A 13 -5.55 10.66 16.81
CA ILE A 13 -6.04 9.36 16.36
C ILE A 13 -7.20 9.68 15.42
N GLY A 14 -7.01 9.44 14.12
CA GLY A 14 -8.02 9.66 13.10
C GLY A 14 -9.25 8.76 13.34
N LYS A 15 -10.33 9.01 12.64
CA LYS A 15 -11.49 8.12 12.67
C LYS A 15 -11.10 6.75 12.05
N PRO A 16 -11.78 5.65 12.42
CA PRO A 16 -11.56 4.35 11.80
C PRO A 16 -11.73 4.41 10.27
N ILE A 17 -10.71 3.99 9.53
CA ILE A 17 -10.77 3.88 8.07
C ILE A 17 -10.94 2.42 7.63
N ILE A 18 -10.35 1.47 8.37
CA ILE A 18 -10.47 0.04 8.13
C ILE A 18 -10.88 -0.65 9.42
N THR A 19 -11.85 -1.55 9.33
CA THR A 19 -12.25 -2.42 10.43
C THR A 19 -12.40 -3.84 9.93
N PHE A 20 -11.69 -4.78 10.55
CA PHE A 20 -11.90 -6.21 10.41
C PHE A 20 -12.79 -6.65 11.56
N GLU A 21 -13.89 -7.34 11.27
CA GLU A 21 -14.82 -7.85 12.26
C GLU A 21 -14.89 -9.38 12.16
N ASN A 22 -14.26 -10.07 13.12
CA ASN A 22 -14.24 -11.54 13.23
C ASN A 22 -13.87 -12.25 11.91
N VAL A 23 -12.88 -11.71 11.20
CA VAL A 23 -12.50 -12.17 9.87
C VAL A 23 -11.78 -13.51 9.97
N THR A 24 -12.29 -14.49 9.25
CA THR A 24 -11.69 -15.81 9.07
C THR A 24 -11.55 -16.14 7.61
N LYS A 25 -10.42 -16.74 7.23
CA LYS A 25 -10.19 -17.29 5.89
C LYS A 25 -9.76 -18.74 5.98
N ARG A 26 -10.52 -19.61 5.31
CA ARG A 26 -10.26 -21.05 5.21
C ARG A 26 -10.19 -21.49 3.75
N TRP A 27 -9.31 -22.43 3.47
CA TRP A 27 -9.27 -23.20 2.23
C TRP A 27 -9.44 -24.68 2.58
N GLY A 28 -10.68 -25.18 2.50
CA GLY A 28 -11.02 -26.50 3.01
C GLY A 28 -10.73 -26.61 4.51
N LYS A 29 -9.79 -27.49 4.87
CA LYS A 29 -9.36 -27.69 6.28
C LYS A 29 -8.24 -26.74 6.74
N VAL A 30 -7.63 -26.00 5.82
CA VAL A 30 -6.53 -25.09 6.15
C VAL A 30 -7.08 -23.73 6.55
N ILE A 31 -6.69 -23.28 7.75
CA ILE A 31 -7.03 -21.95 8.25
C ILE A 31 -5.84 -21.03 7.98
N GLY A 32 -6.04 -20.02 7.15
CA GLY A 32 -5.00 -19.01 6.86
C GLY A 32 -5.11 -17.77 7.74
N VAL A 33 -6.33 -17.40 8.13
CA VAL A 33 -6.61 -16.32 9.09
C VAL A 33 -7.74 -16.79 9.98
N ASP A 34 -7.64 -16.61 11.28
CA ASP A 34 -8.61 -17.10 12.26
C ASP A 34 -9.12 -15.98 13.17
N ASN A 35 -10.39 -15.64 13.03
CA ASN A 35 -11.15 -14.74 13.88
C ASN A 35 -10.44 -13.41 14.22
N VAL A 36 -9.91 -12.73 13.21
CA VAL A 36 -9.18 -11.47 13.39
C VAL A 36 -10.15 -10.30 13.46
N SER A 37 -10.06 -9.53 14.55
CA SER A 37 -10.73 -8.24 14.72
C SER A 37 -9.69 -7.16 14.97
N LEU A 38 -9.71 -6.10 14.14
CA LEU A 38 -8.68 -5.07 14.11
C LEU A 38 -9.25 -3.78 13.53
N THR A 39 -8.87 -2.65 14.09
CA THR A 39 -9.23 -1.32 13.56
C THR A 39 -7.96 -0.54 13.24
N ILE A 40 -7.93 0.11 12.07
CA ILE A 40 -6.87 1.00 11.61
C ILE A 40 -7.49 2.37 11.35
N ASN A 41 -6.85 3.42 11.83
CA ASN A 41 -7.36 4.77 11.73
C ASN A 41 -6.80 5.52 10.51
N GLU A 42 -7.51 6.55 10.10
CA GLU A 42 -7.11 7.41 8.98
C GLU A 42 -5.77 8.11 9.28
N GLY A 43 -4.85 8.08 8.30
CA GLY A 43 -3.53 8.69 8.40
C GLY A 43 -2.50 7.89 9.19
N GLU A 44 -2.81 6.67 9.65
CA GLU A 44 -1.84 5.81 10.32
C GLU A 44 -0.84 5.16 9.34
N PHE A 45 0.39 4.95 9.80
CA PHE A 45 1.33 4.01 9.22
C PHE A 45 1.29 2.71 10.01
N PHE A 46 0.52 1.74 9.56
CA PHE A 46 0.25 0.49 10.26
C PHE A 46 1.13 -0.65 9.73
N SER A 47 1.81 -1.38 10.62
CA SER A 47 2.66 -2.51 10.24
C SER A 47 2.16 -3.82 10.81
N LEU A 48 1.89 -4.80 9.94
CA LEU A 48 1.62 -6.19 10.29
C LEU A 48 2.94 -6.96 10.37
N LEU A 49 3.35 -7.29 11.58
CA LEU A 49 4.56 -8.04 11.88
C LEU A 49 4.22 -9.49 12.22
N GLY A 50 5.08 -10.42 11.83
CA GLY A 50 4.95 -11.82 12.22
C GLY A 50 5.76 -12.76 11.33
N PRO A 51 5.92 -14.03 11.74
CA PRO A 51 6.65 -15.02 10.98
C PRO A 51 6.01 -15.29 9.61
N SER A 52 6.80 -15.85 8.69
CA SER A 52 6.29 -16.31 7.40
C SER A 52 5.17 -17.34 7.60
N GLY A 53 4.11 -17.25 6.81
CA GLY A 53 2.99 -18.19 6.85
C GLY A 53 1.93 -17.93 7.94
N CYS A 54 2.04 -16.88 8.76
CA CYS A 54 1.03 -16.55 9.79
C CYS A 54 -0.22 -15.81 9.28
N GLY A 55 -0.42 -15.73 7.96
CA GLY A 55 -1.64 -15.14 7.37
C GLY A 55 -1.60 -13.65 7.04
N LYS A 56 -0.48 -12.94 7.24
CA LYS A 56 -0.35 -11.49 6.97
C LYS A 56 -0.70 -11.12 5.53
N THR A 57 -0.07 -11.79 4.56
CA THR A 57 -0.35 -11.56 3.14
C THR A 57 -1.78 -11.92 2.77
N THR A 58 -2.35 -12.94 3.39
CA THR A 58 -3.78 -13.31 3.21
C THR A 58 -4.70 -12.19 3.69
N LEU A 59 -4.42 -11.64 4.89
CA LEU A 59 -5.18 -10.51 5.43
C LEU A 59 -5.08 -9.28 4.51
N LEU A 60 -3.87 -8.98 4.01
CA LEU A 60 -3.64 -7.90 3.08
C LEU A 60 -4.39 -8.11 1.75
N ARG A 61 -4.38 -9.34 1.22
CA ARG A 61 -5.12 -9.70 0.00
C ARG A 61 -6.63 -9.61 0.16
N MET A 62 -7.17 -9.99 1.32
CA MET A 62 -8.59 -9.81 1.63
C MET A 62 -8.94 -8.32 1.68
N LEU A 63 -8.09 -7.49 2.29
CA LEU A 63 -8.28 -6.04 2.32
C LEU A 63 -8.19 -5.41 0.92
N ALA A 64 -7.28 -5.90 0.07
CA ALA A 64 -7.17 -5.47 -1.33
C ALA A 64 -8.32 -5.97 -2.23
N GLY A 65 -9.08 -6.98 -1.80
CA GLY A 65 -10.19 -7.57 -2.56
C GLY A 65 -9.78 -8.71 -3.50
N PHE A 66 -8.56 -9.22 -3.40
CA PHE A 66 -8.11 -10.40 -4.15
C PHE A 66 -8.58 -11.72 -3.53
N GLU A 67 -8.96 -11.68 -2.25
CA GLU A 67 -9.52 -12.80 -1.51
C GLU A 67 -10.79 -12.34 -0.81
N VAL A 68 -11.78 -13.25 -0.69
CA VAL A 68 -13.01 -13.00 0.07
C VAL A 68 -12.89 -13.72 1.40
N PRO A 69 -13.20 -13.09 2.55
CA PRO A 69 -13.24 -13.78 3.82
C PRO A 69 -14.27 -14.92 3.79
N THR A 70 -13.99 -16.00 4.51
CA THR A 70 -14.95 -17.11 4.69
C THR A 70 -16.01 -16.74 5.71
N GLU A 71 -15.60 -15.99 6.75
CA GLU A 71 -16.48 -15.50 7.82
C GLU A 71 -16.04 -14.08 8.19
N GLY A 72 -16.94 -13.33 8.80
CA GLY A 72 -16.67 -11.95 9.22
C GLY A 72 -16.82 -10.92 8.11
N ARG A 73 -16.43 -9.67 8.39
CA ARG A 73 -16.57 -8.54 7.47
C ARG A 73 -15.35 -7.66 7.47
N ILE A 74 -15.11 -7.00 6.32
CA ILE A 74 -14.09 -5.98 6.17
C ILE A 74 -14.79 -4.68 5.79
N LEU A 75 -14.77 -3.72 6.71
CA LEU A 75 -15.32 -2.39 6.49
C LEU A 75 -14.21 -1.42 6.08
N ILE A 76 -14.48 -0.62 5.06
CA ILE A 76 -13.60 0.47 4.62
C ILE A 76 -14.44 1.75 4.62
N ASP A 77 -14.04 2.73 5.41
CA ASP A 77 -14.81 3.97 5.63
C ASP A 77 -16.27 3.67 6.05
N GLY A 78 -16.44 2.68 6.94
CA GLY A 78 -17.73 2.23 7.45
C GLY A 78 -18.60 1.41 6.49
N LYS A 79 -18.13 1.16 5.25
CA LYS A 79 -18.86 0.36 4.25
C LYS A 79 -18.30 -1.05 4.19
N ASP A 80 -19.17 -2.04 4.19
CA ASP A 80 -18.77 -3.44 3.97
C ASP A 80 -18.33 -3.64 2.52
N LEU A 81 -17.04 -3.89 2.35
CA LEU A 81 -16.43 -4.14 1.05
C LEU A 81 -15.91 -5.59 0.91
N SER A 82 -16.32 -6.50 1.80
CA SER A 82 -15.83 -7.89 1.86
C SER A 82 -15.90 -8.61 0.51
N ALA A 83 -16.98 -8.43 -0.24
CA ALA A 83 -17.19 -9.04 -1.57
C ALA A 83 -16.94 -8.09 -2.75
N VAL A 84 -16.49 -6.85 -2.51
CA VAL A 84 -16.24 -5.87 -3.56
C VAL A 84 -14.89 -6.16 -4.23
N PRO A 85 -14.82 -6.22 -5.58
CA PRO A 85 -13.58 -6.53 -6.28
C PRO A 85 -12.53 -5.40 -6.14
N PRO A 86 -11.22 -5.70 -6.37
CA PRO A 86 -10.12 -4.76 -6.14
C PRO A 86 -10.26 -3.42 -6.86
N ASN A 87 -10.69 -3.44 -8.11
CA ASN A 87 -10.81 -2.25 -8.95
C ASN A 87 -11.90 -1.26 -8.50
N LYS A 88 -12.78 -1.67 -7.59
CA LYS A 88 -13.85 -0.83 -7.03
C LYS A 88 -13.60 -0.39 -5.59
N ARG A 89 -12.44 -0.72 -5.01
CA ARG A 89 -12.04 -0.31 -3.67
C ARG A 89 -11.22 0.98 -3.70
N PRO A 90 -11.33 1.86 -2.70
CA PRO A 90 -10.50 3.08 -2.59
C PRO A 90 -9.10 2.76 -2.05
N ILE A 91 -8.53 1.65 -2.48
CA ILE A 91 -7.27 1.07 -2.02
C ILE A 91 -6.40 0.75 -3.23
N ASN A 92 -5.10 1.02 -3.12
CA ASN A 92 -4.11 0.52 -4.06
C ASN A 92 -3.07 -0.33 -3.33
N MET A 93 -2.41 -1.20 -4.06
CA MET A 93 -1.43 -2.15 -3.52
C MET A 93 -0.14 -2.13 -4.33
N VAL A 94 0.98 -2.11 -3.63
CA VAL A 94 2.32 -2.37 -4.17
C VAL A 94 2.69 -3.81 -3.82
N PHE A 95 2.90 -4.63 -4.85
CA PHE A 95 3.28 -6.02 -4.70
C PHE A 95 4.77 -6.17 -4.41
N GLN A 96 5.17 -7.26 -3.78
CA GLN A 96 6.56 -7.61 -3.49
C GLN A 96 7.47 -7.57 -4.73
N SER A 97 6.98 -7.99 -5.89
CA SER A 97 7.69 -7.95 -7.17
C SER A 97 7.64 -6.60 -7.88
N TYR A 98 7.03 -5.58 -7.26
CA TYR A 98 6.72 -4.25 -7.81
C TYR A 98 5.80 -4.27 -9.04
N ALA A 99 5.73 -5.35 -9.79
CA ALA A 99 4.88 -5.58 -10.97
C ALA A 99 4.91 -4.40 -11.99
N VAL A 100 6.10 -3.82 -12.22
CA VAL A 100 6.30 -2.77 -13.21
C VAL A 100 6.19 -3.38 -14.60
N PHE A 101 5.46 -2.73 -15.51
CA PHE A 101 5.28 -3.19 -16.89
C PHE A 101 6.55 -2.97 -17.70
N PRO A 102 7.26 -4.04 -18.16
CA PRO A 102 8.58 -3.90 -18.77
C PRO A 102 8.56 -3.28 -20.18
N HIS A 103 7.42 -3.28 -20.84
CA HIS A 103 7.20 -2.77 -22.19
C HIS A 103 6.67 -1.32 -22.22
N MET A 104 6.54 -0.67 -21.08
CA MET A 104 6.07 0.70 -20.93
C MET A 104 7.15 1.58 -20.32
N THR A 105 7.17 2.86 -20.71
CA THR A 105 8.02 3.85 -20.06
C THR A 105 7.65 4.02 -18.57
N VAL A 106 8.50 4.65 -17.79
CA VAL A 106 8.22 5.00 -16.40
C VAL A 106 6.96 5.86 -16.29
N LEU A 107 6.82 6.86 -17.16
CA LEU A 107 5.64 7.74 -17.19
C LEU A 107 4.37 6.97 -17.50
N ASP A 108 4.41 6.08 -18.53
CA ASP A 108 3.25 5.27 -18.91
C ASP A 108 2.86 4.26 -17.81
N ASN A 109 3.86 3.67 -17.13
CA ASN A 109 3.63 2.82 -15.97
C ASN A 109 2.84 3.55 -14.89
N VAL A 110 3.26 4.77 -14.52
CA VAL A 110 2.59 5.56 -13.50
C VAL A 110 1.21 6.01 -13.97
N ALA A 111 1.10 6.45 -15.22
CA ALA A 111 -0.15 6.93 -15.81
C ALA A 111 -1.19 5.83 -16.12
N TYR A 112 -0.79 4.54 -16.09
CA TYR A 112 -1.62 3.44 -16.57
C TYR A 112 -3.01 3.38 -15.91
N GLY A 113 -3.08 3.51 -14.60
CA GLY A 113 -4.36 3.51 -13.87
C GLY A 113 -5.29 4.65 -14.28
N LEU A 114 -4.73 5.83 -14.58
CA LEU A 114 -5.49 6.98 -15.07
C LEU A 114 -5.96 6.79 -16.51
N MET A 115 -5.18 6.06 -17.32
CA MET A 115 -5.56 5.69 -18.68
C MET A 115 -6.78 4.76 -18.66
N VAL A 116 -6.78 3.76 -17.79
CA VAL A 116 -7.93 2.84 -17.59
C VAL A 116 -9.18 3.60 -17.13
N ASP A 117 -9.02 4.62 -16.29
CA ASP A 117 -10.10 5.50 -15.82
C ASP A 117 -10.50 6.56 -16.87
N LYS A 118 -9.94 6.51 -18.09
CA LYS A 118 -10.22 7.44 -19.20
C LYS A 118 -9.94 8.90 -18.89
N VAL A 119 -8.97 9.20 -18.03
CA VAL A 119 -8.52 10.57 -17.75
C VAL A 119 -7.88 11.15 -19.03
N PRO A 120 -8.16 12.43 -19.38
CA PRO A 120 -7.55 13.08 -20.55
C PRO A 120 -6.01 13.03 -20.55
N ALA A 121 -5.40 12.94 -21.74
CA ALA A 121 -3.96 12.69 -21.90
C ALA A 121 -3.09 13.73 -21.17
N ASP A 122 -3.42 15.02 -21.30
CA ASP A 122 -2.66 16.11 -20.69
C ASP A 122 -2.72 16.08 -19.16
N GLU A 123 -3.90 15.85 -18.59
CA GLU A 123 -4.08 15.71 -17.15
C GLU A 123 -3.37 14.46 -16.64
N ARG A 124 -3.43 13.37 -17.40
CA ARG A 124 -2.79 12.09 -17.08
C ARG A 124 -1.27 12.23 -16.99
N ALA A 125 -0.63 12.88 -17.99
CA ALA A 125 0.80 13.13 -17.99
C ALA A 125 1.22 14.01 -16.80
N LYS A 126 0.51 15.11 -16.57
CA LYS A 126 0.78 16.02 -15.45
C LYS A 126 0.71 15.29 -14.11
N ARG A 127 -0.35 14.52 -13.85
CA ARG A 127 -0.51 13.78 -12.59
C ARG A 127 0.55 12.70 -12.42
N ALA A 128 0.98 12.06 -13.52
CA ALA A 128 2.04 11.07 -13.47
C ALA A 128 3.40 11.71 -13.14
N GLU A 129 3.71 12.86 -13.69
CA GLU A 129 4.92 13.64 -13.36
C GLU A 129 4.90 14.10 -11.90
N GLU A 130 3.78 14.63 -11.42
CA GLU A 130 3.60 14.98 -10.00
C GLU A 130 3.83 13.78 -9.08
N ALA A 131 3.33 12.59 -9.46
CA ALA A 131 3.54 11.36 -8.68
C ALA A 131 5.00 10.89 -8.71
N LEU A 132 5.71 11.06 -9.83
CA LEU A 132 7.15 10.78 -9.93
C LEU A 132 7.97 11.73 -9.06
N ALA A 133 7.62 13.00 -9.01
CA ALA A 133 8.27 13.99 -8.15
C ALA A 133 8.09 13.65 -6.65
N LEU A 134 6.91 13.14 -6.24
CA LEU A 134 6.67 12.69 -4.86
C LEU A 134 7.66 11.62 -4.41
N VAL A 135 8.07 10.73 -5.31
CA VAL A 135 9.00 9.62 -5.04
C VAL A 135 10.44 9.93 -5.48
N LYS A 136 10.78 11.18 -5.75
CA LYS A 136 12.13 11.65 -6.15
C LYS A 136 12.64 10.97 -7.43
N LEU A 137 11.78 10.84 -8.42
CA LEU A 137 12.11 10.35 -9.77
C LEU A 137 11.82 11.39 -10.86
N ASP A 138 12.08 12.67 -10.56
CA ASP A 138 11.97 13.77 -11.52
C ASP A 138 12.86 13.49 -12.74
N GLY A 139 12.32 13.69 -13.93
CA GLY A 139 13.05 13.49 -15.19
C GLY A 139 13.27 12.03 -15.61
N PHE A 140 12.72 11.05 -14.87
CA PHE A 140 12.84 9.62 -15.21
C PHE A 140 11.73 9.13 -16.15
N GLY A 141 10.76 9.96 -16.49
CA GLY A 141 9.55 9.57 -17.20
C GLY A 141 9.76 8.83 -18.52
N ALA A 142 10.78 9.23 -19.30
CA ALA A 142 11.10 8.63 -20.60
C ALA A 142 11.91 7.30 -20.51
N ARG A 143 12.40 6.93 -19.32
CA ARG A 143 13.20 5.69 -19.16
C ARG A 143 12.32 4.45 -19.22
N MET A 144 12.95 3.34 -19.60
CA MET A 144 12.37 2.01 -19.52
C MET A 144 12.73 1.35 -18.19
N PRO A 145 11.92 0.39 -17.67
CA PRO A 145 12.17 -0.27 -16.40
C PRO A 145 13.50 -1.03 -16.29
N ASP A 146 14.05 -1.52 -17.39
CA ASP A 146 15.35 -2.20 -17.45
C ASP A 146 16.53 -1.25 -17.19
N GLN A 147 16.34 0.06 -17.41
CA GLN A 147 17.29 1.12 -17.13
C GLN A 147 17.28 1.58 -15.65
N LEU A 148 16.48 0.94 -14.81
CA LEU A 148 16.29 1.32 -13.41
C LEU A 148 16.93 0.34 -12.45
N SER A 149 17.45 0.85 -11.32
CA SER A 149 17.80 0.03 -10.16
C SER A 149 16.55 -0.59 -9.51
N GLY A 150 16.73 -1.61 -8.65
CA GLY A 150 15.63 -2.21 -7.90
C GLY A 150 14.86 -1.18 -7.06
N GLY A 151 15.57 -0.29 -6.35
CA GLY A 151 14.94 0.79 -5.57
C GLY A 151 14.20 1.81 -6.43
N GLN A 152 14.70 2.12 -7.63
CA GLN A 152 13.99 3.00 -8.57
C GLN A 152 12.72 2.34 -9.10
N ARG A 153 12.74 1.03 -9.42
CA ARG A 153 11.52 0.28 -9.80
C ARG A 153 10.48 0.27 -8.68
N GLN A 154 10.93 0.11 -7.44
CA GLN A 154 10.05 0.21 -6.27
C GLN A 154 9.35 1.58 -6.20
N ARG A 155 10.10 2.67 -6.39
CA ARG A 155 9.55 4.03 -6.39
C ARG A 155 8.57 4.25 -7.55
N VAL A 156 8.82 3.69 -8.73
CA VAL A 156 7.85 3.70 -9.85
C VAL A 156 6.55 3.01 -9.45
N ALA A 157 6.63 1.85 -8.79
CA ALA A 157 5.44 1.13 -8.30
C ALA A 157 4.67 1.95 -7.23
N LEU A 158 5.38 2.65 -6.34
CA LEU A 158 4.78 3.58 -5.37
C LEU A 158 4.07 4.75 -6.08
N ALA A 159 4.73 5.41 -7.03
CA ALA A 159 4.13 6.50 -7.81
C ALA A 159 2.88 6.05 -8.55
N ARG A 160 2.92 4.87 -9.20
CA ARG A 160 1.77 4.25 -9.87
C ARG A 160 0.60 3.98 -8.91
N ALA A 161 0.90 3.55 -7.69
CA ALA A 161 -0.13 3.31 -6.70
C ALA A 161 -0.72 4.62 -6.12
N LEU A 162 0.07 5.68 -6.04
CA LEU A 162 -0.33 6.97 -5.48
C LEU A 162 -1.05 7.90 -6.48
N VAL A 163 -0.80 7.74 -7.79
CA VAL A 163 -1.32 8.64 -8.83
C VAL A 163 -2.86 8.73 -8.88
N LYS A 164 -3.55 7.67 -8.45
CA LYS A 164 -5.01 7.63 -8.32
C LYS A 164 -5.52 8.25 -7.02
N ARG A 165 -4.64 8.71 -6.14
CA ARG A 165 -4.96 9.29 -4.83
C ARG A 165 -5.84 8.37 -3.98
N PRO A 166 -5.40 7.13 -3.70
CA PRO A 166 -6.16 6.20 -2.88
C PRO A 166 -6.28 6.72 -1.45
N ARG A 167 -7.26 6.23 -0.70
CA ARG A 167 -7.36 6.50 0.75
C ARG A 167 -6.42 5.64 1.58
N VAL A 168 -6.12 4.45 1.06
CA VAL A 168 -5.23 3.48 1.72
C VAL A 168 -4.25 2.91 0.70
N LEU A 169 -2.98 2.84 1.07
CA LEU A 169 -1.92 2.19 0.33
C LEU A 169 -1.46 0.93 1.07
N LEU A 170 -1.53 -0.21 0.40
CA LEU A 170 -1.03 -1.49 0.89
C LEU A 170 0.35 -1.78 0.33
N LEU A 171 1.25 -2.25 1.19
CA LEU A 171 2.63 -2.60 0.85
C LEU A 171 2.90 -4.05 1.26
N ASP A 172 3.06 -4.93 0.29
CA ASP A 172 3.32 -6.36 0.51
C ASP A 172 4.83 -6.62 0.53
N GLU A 173 5.38 -6.79 1.73
CA GLU A 173 6.81 -7.06 1.98
C GLU A 173 7.79 -6.13 1.22
N PRO A 174 7.60 -4.80 1.25
CA PRO A 174 8.37 -3.87 0.42
C PRO A 174 9.85 -3.81 0.80
N LEU A 175 10.25 -4.38 1.92
CA LEU A 175 11.59 -4.29 2.50
C LEU A 175 12.29 -5.65 2.60
N SER A 176 11.66 -6.74 2.13
CA SER A 176 12.14 -8.12 2.34
C SER A 176 13.46 -8.43 1.64
N ALA A 177 13.73 -7.80 0.50
CA ALA A 177 14.93 -8.03 -0.32
C ALA A 177 16.12 -7.13 0.05
N LEU A 178 16.01 -6.30 1.11
CA LEU A 178 16.99 -5.29 1.48
C LEU A 178 17.85 -5.74 2.67
N ASP A 179 19.13 -5.35 2.69
CA ASP A 179 19.97 -5.44 3.89
C ASP A 179 19.45 -4.52 5.02
N ALA A 180 19.95 -4.70 6.24
CA ALA A 180 19.46 -4.00 7.43
C ALA A 180 19.55 -2.47 7.29
N LYS A 181 20.69 -1.95 6.82
CA LYS A 181 20.93 -0.50 6.68
C LYS A 181 20.00 0.12 5.64
N LEU A 182 19.85 -0.54 4.49
CA LEU A 182 18.99 -0.07 3.41
C LEU A 182 17.51 -0.18 3.80
N ARG A 183 17.15 -1.21 4.57
CA ARG A 183 15.79 -1.39 5.12
C ARG A 183 15.37 -0.25 6.02
N ASP A 184 16.25 0.18 6.94
CA ASP A 184 15.97 1.31 7.87
C ASP A 184 15.85 2.63 7.10
N ALA A 185 16.70 2.87 6.11
CA ALA A 185 16.62 4.05 5.25
C ALA A 185 15.29 4.07 4.46
N MET A 186 14.89 2.94 3.88
CA MET A 186 13.64 2.81 3.14
C MET A 186 12.41 2.95 4.03
N ARG A 187 12.45 2.43 5.26
CA ARG A 187 11.37 2.62 6.23
C ARG A 187 11.17 4.10 6.54
N SER A 188 12.25 4.83 6.82
CA SER A 188 12.21 6.27 7.06
C SER A 188 11.66 7.04 5.85
N GLU A 189 12.04 6.62 4.65
CA GLU A 189 11.54 7.23 3.41
C GLU A 189 10.04 6.97 3.21
N LEU A 190 9.56 5.76 3.45
CA LEU A 190 8.13 5.42 3.38
C LEU A 190 7.31 6.20 4.41
N THR A 191 7.82 6.36 5.64
CA THR A 191 7.17 7.17 6.69
C THR A 191 7.08 8.63 6.26
N SER A 192 8.17 9.22 5.77
CA SER A 192 8.19 10.60 5.27
C SER A 192 7.25 10.80 4.06
N LEU A 193 7.18 9.81 3.17
CA LEU A 193 6.24 9.84 2.05
C LEU A 193 4.79 9.81 2.55
N GLN A 194 4.48 8.94 3.51
CA GLN A 194 3.15 8.81 4.11
C GLN A 194 2.70 10.12 4.76
N GLU A 195 3.58 10.76 5.55
CA GLU A 195 3.32 12.07 6.17
C GLU A 195 3.03 13.14 5.11
N LYS A 196 3.80 13.14 4.01
CA LYS A 196 3.66 14.10 2.92
C LYS A 196 2.34 13.94 2.15
N VAL A 197 1.91 12.70 1.90
CA VAL A 197 0.67 12.43 1.15
C VAL A 197 -0.57 12.38 2.04
N GLY A 198 -0.42 12.16 3.36
CA GLY A 198 -1.49 12.21 4.35
C GLY A 198 -2.52 11.09 4.26
N ILE A 199 -2.20 9.96 3.61
CA ILE A 199 -3.09 8.79 3.51
C ILE A 199 -2.65 7.67 4.46
N THR A 200 -3.50 6.67 4.66
CA THR A 200 -3.18 5.51 5.50
C THR A 200 -2.27 4.53 4.75
N PHE A 201 -1.16 4.13 5.36
CA PHE A 201 -0.28 3.08 4.85
C PHE A 201 -0.41 1.82 5.71
N ILE A 202 -0.51 0.66 5.06
CA ILE A 202 -0.49 -0.64 5.71
C ILE A 202 0.60 -1.48 5.08
N MET A 203 1.56 -1.89 5.88
CA MET A 203 2.73 -2.67 5.46
C MET A 203 2.74 -4.05 6.11
N VAL A 204 3.01 -5.07 5.31
CA VAL A 204 3.35 -6.42 5.78
C VAL A 204 4.87 -6.58 5.75
N THR A 205 5.43 -7.09 6.86
CA THR A 205 6.88 -7.34 6.96
C THR A 205 7.19 -8.53 7.88
#